data_1ebafe03e0ee3aa0676fa736391d4983
#
_entry.id   1ebafe03e0ee3aa0676fa736391d4983
#
_cell.length_a   1.000
_cell.length_b   1.000
_cell.length_c   1.000
_cell.angle_alpha   90.00
_cell.angle_beta   90.00
_cell.angle_gamma   90.00
#
_symmetry.space_group_name_H-M   'P 1'
#
loop_
_entity.id
_entity.type
_entity.pdbx_description
1 polymer ?
#
loop_
_entity_poly.entity_id
_entity_poly.type
_entity_poly.pdbx_seq_one_letter_code
_entity_poly.pdbx_strand_id
1 'polypeptide(L)'
;MTAAVKFLLIDLNRDEGLPPPLLALNNEFAQELSYLCPEKAAHLVREAAMACRVGEADALLLAFAQDAAYENPNFEWFRGRFERFIYIDRVVVAPAMRGRGLARALYTALFSRAEALNHSQVVCEINLDPPNPASDAFHASLGFEQVGLAVLPRAGKTVRYFSRKIG
;
A
#
# COMPACT_ATOMS: atom_id res chain seq x y z
N MET A 1 26.80 17.37 -1.84
CA MET A 1 25.58 16.84 -2.48
C MET A 1 25.62 15.34 -2.40
N THR A 2 24.81 14.76 -1.55
CA THR A 2 24.54 13.33 -1.60
C THR A 2 23.68 13.06 -2.81
N ALA A 3 24.17 12.29 -3.76
CA ALA A 3 23.35 11.82 -4.87
C ALA A 3 22.14 11.06 -4.31
N ALA A 4 20.95 11.44 -4.74
CA ALA A 4 19.75 10.69 -4.37
C ALA A 4 19.93 9.24 -4.82
N VAL A 5 19.88 8.31 -3.88
CA VAL A 5 19.93 6.88 -4.20
C VAL A 5 18.65 6.54 -4.96
N LYS A 6 18.80 6.21 -6.23
CA LYS A 6 17.67 5.87 -7.09
C LYS A 6 17.46 4.37 -7.04
N PHE A 7 16.39 3.94 -6.37
CA PHE A 7 16.03 2.52 -6.32
C PHE A 7 15.41 2.07 -7.63
N LEU A 8 15.74 0.86 -8.05
CA LEU A 8 15.09 0.22 -9.19
C LEU A 8 13.78 -0.43 -8.71
N LEU A 9 12.65 0.14 -9.13
CA LEU A 9 11.34 -0.41 -8.90
C LEU A 9 10.98 -1.34 -10.05
N ILE A 10 10.50 -2.54 -9.74
CA ILE A 10 10.19 -3.58 -10.71
C ILE A 10 8.70 -3.91 -10.59
N ASP A 11 7.96 -3.74 -11.70
CA ASP A 11 6.57 -4.17 -11.76
C ASP A 11 6.50 -5.69 -11.71
N LEU A 12 5.57 -6.23 -10.91
CA LEU A 12 5.33 -7.66 -10.82
C LEU A 12 4.53 -8.14 -12.05
N ASN A 13 4.85 -9.35 -12.50
CA ASN A 13 4.08 -9.97 -13.55
C ASN A 13 2.71 -10.40 -13.01
N ARG A 14 1.65 -9.90 -13.64
CA ARG A 14 0.26 -10.16 -13.23
C ARG A 14 -0.11 -11.63 -13.21
N ASP A 15 0.53 -12.45 -14.05
CA ASP A 15 0.22 -13.87 -14.19
C ASP A 15 1.02 -14.77 -13.25
N GLU A 16 2.05 -14.23 -12.59
CA GLU A 16 2.97 -15.02 -11.76
C GLU A 16 2.73 -14.87 -10.24
N GLY A 17 1.92 -13.90 -9.83
CA GLY A 17 1.67 -13.63 -8.40
C GLY A 17 2.91 -13.11 -7.68
N LEU A 18 3.02 -13.40 -6.38
CA LEU A 18 4.19 -13.03 -5.60
C LEU A 18 5.25 -14.12 -5.68
N PRO A 19 6.49 -13.77 -6.11
CA PRO A 19 7.62 -14.68 -5.98
C PRO A 19 7.81 -15.12 -4.52
N PRO A 20 8.33 -16.35 -4.26
CA PRO A 20 8.45 -16.88 -2.91
C PRO A 20 9.13 -15.95 -1.89
N PRO A 21 10.23 -15.23 -2.22
CA PRO A 21 10.84 -14.30 -1.26
C PRO A 21 9.94 -13.14 -0.86
N LEU A 22 9.12 -12.61 -1.79
CA LEU A 22 8.16 -11.54 -1.49
C LEU A 22 6.99 -12.06 -0.68
N LEU A 23 6.49 -13.25 -0.98
CA LEU A 23 5.44 -13.88 -0.20
C LEU A 23 5.91 -14.12 1.24
N ALA A 24 7.15 -14.59 1.42
CA ALA A 24 7.76 -14.76 2.73
C ALA A 24 7.87 -13.43 3.49
N LEU A 25 8.27 -12.36 2.81
CA LEU A 25 8.33 -11.03 3.41
C LEU A 25 6.94 -10.56 3.89
N ASN A 26 5.91 -10.71 3.06
CA ASN A 26 4.54 -10.39 3.48
C ASN A 26 4.14 -11.17 4.72
N ASN A 27 4.39 -12.48 4.73
CA ASN A 27 3.90 -13.38 5.78
C ASN A 27 4.71 -13.27 7.08
N GLU A 28 5.94 -12.76 7.03
CA GLU A 28 6.68 -12.35 8.22
C GLU A 28 5.94 -11.27 9.00
N PHE A 29 5.22 -10.39 8.30
CA PHE A 29 4.44 -9.28 8.88
C PHE A 29 2.92 -9.52 8.76
N ALA A 30 2.49 -10.77 8.87
CA ALA A 30 1.09 -11.15 8.69
C ALA A 30 0.14 -10.51 9.71
N GLN A 31 0.61 -10.13 10.90
CA GLN A 31 -0.22 -9.44 11.88
C GLN A 31 -0.66 -8.06 11.39
N GLU A 32 0.22 -7.35 10.70
CA GLU A 32 -0.05 -6.03 10.14
C GLU A 32 -0.67 -6.10 8.76
N LEU A 33 -0.24 -7.06 7.92
CA LEU A 33 -0.57 -7.11 6.50
C LEU A 33 -1.61 -8.16 6.12
N SER A 34 -1.92 -9.09 6.98
CA SER A 34 -2.66 -10.33 6.72
C SER A 34 -1.85 -11.36 5.95
N TYR A 35 -2.00 -12.61 6.36
CA TYR A 35 -1.36 -13.76 5.73
C TYR A 35 -1.91 -13.97 4.32
N LEU A 36 -1.03 -14.32 3.39
CA LEU A 36 -1.39 -14.67 2.02
C LEU A 36 -0.94 -16.09 1.70
N CYS A 37 -1.86 -16.93 1.22
CA CYS A 37 -1.49 -18.14 0.50
C CYS A 37 -1.11 -17.78 -0.94
N PRO A 38 -0.40 -18.65 -1.69
CA PRO A 38 0.01 -18.35 -3.06
C PRO A 38 -1.15 -17.97 -3.99
N GLU A 39 -2.30 -18.64 -3.88
CA GLU A 39 -3.47 -18.40 -4.71
C GLU A 39 -4.08 -17.01 -4.46
N LYS A 40 -4.20 -16.63 -3.20
CA LYS A 40 -4.70 -15.31 -2.83
C LYS A 40 -3.73 -14.21 -3.25
N ALA A 41 -2.42 -14.43 -3.08
CA ALA A 41 -1.39 -13.51 -3.55
C ALA A 41 -1.47 -13.30 -5.07
N ALA A 42 -1.64 -14.39 -5.83
CA ALA A 42 -1.79 -14.31 -7.29
C ALA A 42 -3.02 -13.49 -7.70
N HIS A 43 -4.15 -13.66 -7.00
CA HIS A 43 -5.36 -12.87 -7.23
C HIS A 43 -5.11 -11.39 -6.98
N LEU A 44 -4.48 -11.05 -5.86
CA LEU A 44 -4.20 -9.66 -5.52
C LEU A 44 -3.27 -8.99 -6.55
N VAL A 45 -2.22 -9.67 -6.99
CA VAL A 45 -1.31 -9.13 -8.00
C VAL A 45 -2.04 -8.90 -9.33
N ARG A 46 -2.93 -9.81 -9.71
CA ARG A 46 -3.70 -9.69 -10.95
C ARG A 46 -4.66 -8.49 -10.93
N GLU A 47 -5.29 -8.26 -9.79
CA GLU A 47 -6.29 -7.19 -9.64
C GLU A 47 -5.67 -5.81 -9.37
N ALA A 48 -4.39 -5.75 -8.99
CA ALA A 48 -3.75 -4.51 -8.59
C ALA A 48 -3.60 -3.52 -9.75
N ALA A 49 -3.86 -2.24 -9.47
CA ALA A 49 -3.50 -1.15 -10.37
C ALA A 49 -1.98 -0.91 -10.36
N MET A 50 -1.33 -1.20 -9.25
CA MET A 50 0.12 -1.22 -9.12
C MET A 50 0.54 -2.35 -8.19
N ALA A 51 1.41 -3.23 -8.69
CA ALA A 51 2.07 -4.26 -7.93
C ALA A 51 3.57 -4.15 -8.23
N CYS A 52 4.36 -3.79 -7.25
CA CYS A 52 5.73 -3.38 -7.46
C CYS A 52 6.64 -3.87 -6.34
N ARG A 53 7.87 -4.20 -6.69
CA ARG A 53 8.92 -4.57 -5.72
C ARG A 53 10.18 -3.76 -5.93
N VAL A 54 11.01 -3.70 -4.89
CA VAL A 54 12.38 -3.22 -4.97
C VAL A 54 13.30 -4.40 -4.72
N GLY A 55 14.31 -4.58 -5.58
CA GLY A 55 15.19 -5.74 -5.48
C GLY A 55 14.44 -7.06 -5.61
N GLU A 56 15.00 -8.14 -5.10
CA GLU A 56 14.32 -9.43 -5.05
C GLU A 56 13.18 -9.43 -4.02
N ALA A 57 13.45 -8.96 -2.81
CA ALA A 57 12.47 -8.84 -1.72
C ALA A 57 12.88 -7.76 -0.71
N ASP A 58 13.31 -6.61 -1.17
CA ASP A 58 13.67 -5.49 -0.30
C ASP A 58 12.44 -4.70 0.11
N ALA A 59 11.45 -4.60 -0.77
CA ALA A 59 10.18 -3.94 -0.50
C ALA A 59 9.10 -4.39 -1.48
N LEU A 60 7.84 -4.23 -1.06
CA LEU A 60 6.66 -4.59 -1.83
C LEU A 60 5.60 -3.51 -1.63
N LEU A 61 4.87 -3.18 -2.71
CA LEU A 61 3.66 -2.35 -2.65
C LEU A 61 2.59 -2.96 -3.54
N LEU A 62 1.37 -3.10 -3.00
CA LEU A 62 0.17 -3.45 -3.76
C LEU A 62 -0.89 -2.37 -3.54
N ALA A 63 -1.45 -1.87 -4.64
CA ALA A 63 -2.50 -0.85 -4.60
C ALA A 63 -3.59 -1.18 -5.62
N PHE A 64 -4.83 -0.84 -5.28
CA PHE A 64 -6.02 -1.16 -6.06
C PHE A 64 -6.76 0.09 -6.47
N ALA A 65 -7.25 0.13 -7.72
CA ALA A 65 -8.21 1.14 -8.14
C ALA A 65 -9.62 0.78 -7.64
N GLN A 66 -10.54 1.74 -7.66
CA GLN A 66 -11.89 1.58 -7.12
C GLN A 66 -12.71 0.46 -7.76
N ASP A 67 -12.37 0.04 -8.96
CA ASP A 67 -13.07 -0.99 -9.72
C ASP A 67 -12.45 -2.40 -9.60
N ALA A 68 -11.44 -2.55 -8.74
CA ALA A 68 -10.80 -3.84 -8.52
C ALA A 68 -11.78 -4.88 -7.94
N ALA A 69 -11.64 -6.13 -8.36
CA ALA A 69 -12.37 -7.26 -7.77
C ALA A 69 -11.69 -7.66 -6.46
N TYR A 70 -11.89 -6.85 -5.45
CA TYR A 70 -11.25 -6.94 -4.14
C TYR A 70 -12.23 -6.59 -3.04
N GLU A 71 -12.26 -7.39 -1.99
CA GLU A 71 -13.13 -7.18 -0.84
C GLU A 71 -12.29 -6.98 0.43
N ASN A 72 -12.49 -5.84 1.07
CA ASN A 72 -11.84 -5.48 2.32
C ASN A 72 -12.65 -4.35 2.97
N PRO A 73 -12.94 -4.38 4.28
CA PRO A 73 -13.75 -3.34 4.93
C PRO A 73 -13.22 -1.92 4.71
N ASN A 74 -11.90 -1.74 4.73
CA ASN A 74 -11.29 -0.42 4.53
C ASN A 74 -11.45 0.04 3.07
N PHE A 75 -11.20 -0.84 2.12
CA PHE A 75 -11.42 -0.57 0.70
C PHE A 75 -12.88 -0.21 0.42
N GLU A 76 -13.82 -0.96 0.98
CA GLU A 76 -15.26 -0.71 0.83
C GLU A 76 -15.67 0.64 1.44
N TRP A 77 -15.02 1.07 2.53
CA TRP A 77 -15.28 2.38 3.12
C TRP A 77 -15.01 3.49 2.10
N PHE A 78 -13.90 3.41 1.37
CA PHE A 78 -13.55 4.38 0.32
C PHE A 78 -14.49 4.28 -0.89
N ARG A 79 -14.84 3.06 -1.32
CA ARG A 79 -15.75 2.84 -2.46
C ARG A 79 -17.12 3.47 -2.24
N GLY A 80 -17.59 3.48 -1.02
CA GLY A 80 -18.87 4.09 -0.67
C GLY A 80 -18.84 5.62 -0.66
N ARG A 81 -17.68 6.25 -0.77
CA ARG A 81 -17.50 7.70 -0.59
C ARG A 81 -16.85 8.42 -1.76
N PHE A 82 -16.01 7.75 -2.52
CA PHE A 82 -15.26 8.35 -3.61
C PHE A 82 -15.45 7.57 -4.91
N GLU A 83 -15.56 8.30 -6.02
CA GLU A 83 -15.73 7.68 -7.34
C GLU A 83 -14.43 7.12 -7.91
N ARG A 84 -13.32 7.86 -7.71
CA ARG A 84 -12.02 7.49 -8.27
C ARG A 84 -10.94 7.65 -7.22
N PHE A 85 -10.21 6.57 -6.99
CA PHE A 85 -9.08 6.56 -6.07
C PHE A 85 -8.17 5.38 -6.37
N ILE A 86 -6.94 5.45 -5.87
CA ILE A 86 -6.09 4.28 -5.71
C ILE A 86 -5.90 4.04 -4.22
N TYR A 87 -6.20 2.84 -3.78
CA TYR A 87 -6.11 2.39 -2.40
C TYR A 87 -4.83 1.60 -2.19
N ILE A 88 -3.99 2.04 -1.25
CA ILE A 88 -2.79 1.31 -0.85
C ILE A 88 -3.23 0.19 0.09
N ASP A 89 -3.21 -1.05 -0.41
CA ASP A 89 -3.59 -2.21 0.40
C ASP A 89 -2.47 -2.61 1.34
N ARG A 90 -1.25 -2.67 0.83
CA ARG A 90 -0.08 -3.00 1.64
C ARG A 90 1.21 -2.42 1.07
N VAL A 91 2.08 -2.05 1.99
CA VAL A 91 3.46 -1.70 1.72
C VAL A 91 4.30 -2.32 2.82
N VAL A 92 5.39 -2.96 2.46
CA VAL A 92 6.32 -3.55 3.41
C VAL A 92 7.74 -3.35 2.93
N VAL A 93 8.64 -2.98 3.85
CA VAL A 93 10.07 -2.86 3.62
C VAL A 93 10.77 -3.87 4.50
N ALA A 94 11.66 -4.67 3.92
CA ALA A 94 12.45 -5.64 4.67
C ALA A 94 13.22 -4.93 5.80
N PRO A 95 13.26 -5.50 7.02
CA PRO A 95 13.89 -4.83 8.17
C PRO A 95 15.30 -4.31 7.91
N ALA A 96 16.12 -5.08 7.21
CA ALA A 96 17.49 -4.69 6.87
C ALA A 96 17.58 -3.50 5.90
N MET A 97 16.50 -3.18 5.21
CA MET A 97 16.44 -2.12 4.20
C MET A 97 15.70 -0.87 4.67
N ARG A 98 15.24 -0.85 5.91
CA ARG A 98 14.53 0.31 6.48
C ARG A 98 15.47 1.51 6.68
N GLY A 99 14.87 2.70 6.65
CA GLY A 99 15.61 3.96 6.82
C GLY A 99 16.39 4.42 5.59
N ARG A 100 16.16 3.80 4.44
CA ARG A 100 16.85 4.11 3.17
C ARG A 100 15.97 4.83 2.15
N GLY A 101 14.70 5.08 2.48
CA GLY A 101 13.78 5.78 1.58
C GLY A 101 13.02 4.88 0.58
N LEU A 102 13.01 3.56 0.78
CA LEU A 102 12.32 2.64 -0.13
C LEU A 102 10.80 2.88 -0.17
N ALA A 103 10.17 3.05 1.00
CA ALA A 103 8.74 3.33 1.06
C ALA A 103 8.40 4.64 0.36
N ARG A 104 9.19 5.69 0.56
CA ARG A 104 9.00 6.98 -0.11
C ARG A 104 9.14 6.84 -1.62
N ALA A 105 10.11 6.08 -2.10
CA ALA A 105 10.29 5.83 -3.54
C ALA A 105 9.08 5.10 -4.13
N LEU A 106 8.55 4.09 -3.44
CA LEU A 106 7.35 3.37 -3.85
C LEU A 106 6.12 4.28 -3.91
N TYR A 107 5.92 5.12 -2.89
CA TYR A 107 4.80 6.07 -2.85
C TYR A 107 4.91 7.12 -3.96
N THR A 108 6.10 7.65 -4.20
CA THR A 108 6.32 8.62 -5.29
C THR A 108 5.98 8.00 -6.65
N ALA A 109 6.38 6.76 -6.89
CA ALA A 109 6.03 6.04 -8.11
C ALA A 109 4.51 5.80 -8.21
N LEU A 110 3.86 5.51 -7.08
CA LEU A 110 2.41 5.33 -7.02
C LEU A 110 1.67 6.63 -7.36
N PHE A 111 2.12 7.77 -6.84
CA PHE A 111 1.51 9.06 -7.17
C PHE A 111 1.61 9.36 -8.67
N SER A 112 2.76 9.09 -9.27
CA SER A 112 2.95 9.25 -10.72
C SER A 112 2.03 8.31 -11.52
N ARG A 113 1.87 7.07 -11.07
CA ARG A 113 0.96 6.08 -11.68
C ARG A 113 -0.50 6.54 -11.57
N ALA A 114 -0.90 7.03 -10.40
CA ALA A 114 -2.24 7.54 -10.16
C ALA A 114 -2.56 8.72 -11.07
N GLU A 115 -1.63 9.65 -11.24
CA GLU A 115 -1.77 10.78 -12.14
C GLU A 115 -1.92 10.32 -13.59
N ALA A 116 -1.07 9.41 -14.06
CA ALA A 116 -1.11 8.86 -15.41
C ALA A 116 -2.42 8.13 -15.71
N LEU A 117 -3.06 7.53 -14.71
CA LEU A 117 -4.35 6.83 -14.83
C LEU A 117 -5.55 7.74 -14.54
N ASN A 118 -5.34 9.04 -14.38
CA ASN A 118 -6.37 10.05 -14.11
C ASN A 118 -7.16 9.81 -12.81
N HIS A 119 -6.50 9.27 -11.79
CA HIS A 119 -7.08 9.19 -10.46
C HIS A 119 -6.92 10.51 -9.72
N SER A 120 -7.93 10.88 -8.93
CA SER A 120 -7.94 12.15 -8.21
C SER A 120 -7.26 12.10 -6.85
N GLN A 121 -7.05 10.91 -6.31
CA GLN A 121 -6.48 10.75 -4.97
C GLN A 121 -5.91 9.34 -4.75
N VAL A 122 -4.96 9.27 -3.83
CA VAL A 122 -4.43 8.02 -3.27
C VAL A 122 -4.88 7.95 -1.81
N VAL A 123 -5.40 6.81 -1.40
CA VAL A 123 -6.01 6.62 -0.08
C VAL A 123 -5.42 5.43 0.66
N CYS A 124 -5.46 5.48 1.98
CA CYS A 124 -5.03 4.38 2.83
C CYS A 124 -5.65 4.49 4.22
N GLU A 125 -5.53 3.43 5.01
CA GLU A 125 -5.84 3.49 6.45
C GLU A 125 -4.56 3.41 7.28
N ILE A 126 -4.62 4.01 8.47
CA ILE A 126 -3.58 3.91 9.49
C ILE A 126 -4.27 3.59 10.82
N ASN A 127 -3.75 2.62 11.56
CA ASN A 127 -4.28 2.26 12.86
C ASN A 127 -4.17 3.43 13.83
N LEU A 128 -5.27 3.75 14.50
CA LEU A 128 -5.28 4.64 15.67
C LEU A 128 -5.06 3.84 16.95
N ASP A 129 -5.66 2.65 17.02
CA ASP A 129 -5.52 1.73 18.13
C ASP A 129 -5.34 0.31 17.60
N PRO A 130 -4.16 -0.32 17.81
CA PRO A 130 -2.96 0.25 18.43
C PRO A 130 -2.33 1.37 17.59
N PRO A 131 -1.67 2.37 18.23
CA PRO A 131 -1.10 3.52 17.51
C PRO A 131 0.14 3.14 16.70
N ASN A 132 0.37 3.88 15.62
CA ASN A 132 1.55 3.74 14.76
C ASN A 132 2.12 5.12 14.42
N PRO A 133 2.85 5.76 15.37
CA PRO A 133 3.36 7.13 15.18
C PRO A 133 4.31 7.28 13.99
N ALA A 134 5.12 6.28 13.69
CA ALA A 134 6.04 6.33 12.56
C ALA A 134 5.28 6.39 11.23
N SER A 135 4.21 5.61 11.09
CA SER A 135 3.34 5.65 9.92
C SER A 135 2.60 6.99 9.81
N ASP A 136 2.11 7.52 10.94
CA ASP A 136 1.46 8.83 10.98
C ASP A 136 2.38 9.93 10.45
N ALA A 137 3.60 10.00 10.95
CA ALA A 137 4.60 10.99 10.56
C ALA A 137 4.98 10.83 9.07
N PHE A 138 5.17 9.61 8.62
CA PHE A 138 5.52 9.30 7.23
C PHE A 138 4.43 9.80 6.28
N HIS A 139 3.18 9.44 6.53
CA HIS A 139 2.07 9.84 5.66
C HIS A 139 1.82 11.35 5.70
N ALA A 140 1.94 11.98 6.86
CA ALA A 140 1.85 13.44 6.97
C ALA A 140 2.92 14.12 6.13
N SER A 141 4.15 13.60 6.12
CA SER A 141 5.26 14.15 5.33
C SER A 141 5.01 14.05 3.82
N LEU A 142 4.13 13.16 3.37
CA LEU A 142 3.75 12.97 1.97
C LEU A 142 2.47 13.71 1.59
N GLY A 143 1.87 14.47 2.49
CA GLY A 143 0.69 15.27 2.21
C GLY A 143 -0.64 14.55 2.37
N PHE A 144 -0.66 13.42 3.06
CA PHE A 144 -1.92 12.74 3.39
C PHE A 144 -2.68 13.50 4.48
N GLU A 145 -3.98 13.60 4.33
CA GLU A 145 -4.88 14.24 5.29
C GLU A 145 -5.95 13.25 5.74
N GLN A 146 -6.35 13.31 6.99
CA GLN A 146 -7.40 12.45 7.52
C GLN A 146 -8.75 12.81 6.92
N VAL A 147 -9.49 11.81 6.42
CA VAL A 147 -10.82 11.97 5.81
C VAL A 147 -11.88 11.16 6.54
N GLY A 148 -11.51 10.35 7.51
CA GLY A 148 -12.48 9.56 8.27
C GLY A 148 -11.88 8.69 9.34
N LEU A 149 -12.77 7.96 10.03
CA LEU A 149 -12.45 7.11 11.16
C LEU A 149 -13.43 5.94 11.18
N ALA A 150 -12.98 4.75 11.51
CA ALA A 150 -13.86 3.61 11.73
C ALA A 150 -13.33 2.71 12.83
N VAL A 151 -14.27 2.08 13.55
CA VAL A 151 -13.98 0.99 14.47
C VAL A 151 -14.24 -0.33 13.75
N LEU A 152 -13.25 -1.22 13.74
CA LEU A 152 -13.36 -2.55 13.16
C LEU A 152 -13.47 -3.58 14.30
N PRO A 153 -14.70 -3.90 14.78
CA PRO A 153 -14.87 -4.73 15.99
C PRO A 153 -14.27 -6.12 15.85
N ARG A 154 -14.38 -6.72 14.66
CA ARG A 154 -13.87 -8.08 14.41
C ARG A 154 -12.34 -8.13 14.42
N ALA A 155 -11.68 -7.05 14.07
CA ALA A 155 -10.22 -6.96 14.08
C ALA A 155 -9.67 -6.38 15.39
N GLY A 156 -10.55 -5.91 16.31
CA GLY A 156 -10.14 -5.23 17.54
C GLY A 156 -9.34 -3.95 17.28
N LYS A 157 -9.64 -3.25 16.18
CA LYS A 157 -8.87 -2.08 15.73
C LYS A 157 -9.76 -0.87 15.50
N THR A 158 -9.20 0.30 15.80
CA THR A 158 -9.73 1.57 15.31
C THR A 158 -8.77 2.09 14.25
N VAL A 159 -9.29 2.44 13.09
CA VAL A 159 -8.50 2.92 11.97
C VAL A 159 -8.90 4.33 11.58
N ARG A 160 -7.92 5.09 11.10
CA ARG A 160 -8.15 6.40 10.48
C ARG A 160 -7.92 6.26 8.99
N TYR A 161 -8.76 6.92 8.21
CA TYR A 161 -8.69 6.95 6.76
C TYR A 161 -8.04 8.24 6.29
N PHE A 162 -7.11 8.12 5.35
CA PHE A 162 -6.31 9.23 4.83
C PHE A 162 -6.41 9.30 3.32
N SER A 163 -6.30 10.52 2.80
CA SER A 163 -6.28 10.79 1.37
C SER A 163 -5.20 11.81 1.04
N ARG A 164 -4.49 11.56 -0.06
CA ARG A 164 -3.61 12.53 -0.69
C ARG A 164 -4.16 12.84 -2.08
N LYS A 165 -4.49 14.08 -2.33
CA LYS A 165 -4.97 14.53 -3.64
C LYS A 165 -3.85 14.50 -4.67
N ILE A 166 -4.19 14.12 -5.91
CA ILE A 166 -3.31 14.01 -7.06
C ILE A 166 -3.70 15.07 -8.10
N GLY A 167 -2.70 15.73 -8.64
CA GLY A 167 -2.89 16.77 -9.67
C GLY A 167 -2.61 18.15 -9.21
#